data_0694faf0f76088ac743563e8fedae3b9
#
_entry.id   0694faf0f76088ac743563e8fedae3b9
#
_cell.length_a   1.000
_cell.length_b   1.000
_cell.length_c   1.000
_cell.angle_alpha   90.00
_cell.angle_beta   90.00
_cell.angle_gamma   90.00
#
_symmetry.space_group_name_H-M   'P 1'
#
loop_
_entity.id
_entity.type
_entity.pdbx_description
1 polymer ?
#
loop_
_entity_poly.entity_id
_entity_poly.type
_entity_poly.pdbx_seq_one_letter_code
_entity_poly.pdbx_strand_id
1 'polypeptide(L)'
;MKKVKLAEIAEIFSGLSYRRYLDDKGIDFHVIVQRSIKKDGELSDFDNLKLSDFKDRYFTRKGDVLMKMPYPYDVVCVKEEGLVVSDRIAIIRVEKGYDPDFIAHMLTNAHIKKQLHELGSSQKLPHTSLKEIKELELVLPDYDTQVKYGELLNTINEKIAEDLKVVEYDRNLKEGILNQLWEAQ
;
A
#
# COMPACT_ATOMS: atom_id res chain seq x y z
N MET A 1 24.71 7.27 -5.68
CA MET A 1 23.53 7.10 -4.80
C MET A 1 23.48 8.22 -3.79
N LYS A 2 22.31 8.79 -3.54
CA LYS A 2 22.09 9.88 -2.59
C LYS A 2 21.26 9.39 -1.42
N LYS A 3 21.66 9.71 -0.17
CA LYS A 3 20.87 9.44 1.02
C LYS A 3 19.95 10.64 1.27
N VAL A 4 18.64 10.39 1.40
CA VAL A 4 17.60 11.43 1.58
C VAL A 4 16.57 10.95 2.59
N LYS A 5 15.96 11.88 3.32
CA LYS A 5 14.76 11.57 4.11
C LYS A 5 13.53 11.57 3.23
N LEU A 6 12.57 10.70 3.52
CA LEU A 6 11.33 10.60 2.74
C LEU A 6 10.57 11.93 2.72
N ALA A 7 10.61 12.69 3.82
CA ALA A 7 9.99 14.03 3.89
C ALA A 7 10.66 15.09 2.99
N GLU A 8 11.88 14.83 2.47
CA GLU A 8 12.56 15.76 1.54
C GLU A 8 12.12 15.56 0.09
N ILE A 9 11.43 14.45 -0.20
CA ILE A 9 11.08 14.04 -1.55
C ILE A 9 9.58 13.75 -1.74
N ALA A 10 8.77 13.90 -0.69
CA ALA A 10 7.34 13.62 -0.74
C ALA A 10 6.54 14.44 0.27
N GLU A 11 5.32 14.84 -0.11
CA GLU A 11 4.29 15.28 0.84
C GLU A 11 3.69 14.05 1.53
N ILE A 12 3.68 14.00 2.87
CA ILE A 12 3.23 12.85 3.64
C ILE A 12 2.16 13.25 4.65
N PHE A 13 0.99 12.62 4.54
CA PHE A 13 -0.16 12.86 5.42
C PHE A 13 -1.03 11.60 5.57
N SER A 14 -1.92 11.56 6.57
CA SER A 14 -2.87 10.47 6.73
C SER A 14 -4.07 10.62 5.80
N GLY A 15 -4.72 9.53 5.47
CA GLY A 15 -6.03 9.54 4.82
C GLY A 15 -7.13 10.15 5.70
N LEU A 16 -8.37 10.06 5.22
CA LEU A 16 -9.57 10.62 5.82
C LEU A 16 -10.05 9.77 7.01
N SER A 17 -10.37 10.41 8.13
CA SER A 17 -11.11 9.78 9.22
C SER A 17 -12.60 9.65 8.81
N TYR A 18 -12.86 8.81 7.82
CA TYR A 18 -14.12 8.71 7.08
C TYR A 18 -15.34 8.47 7.97
N ARG A 19 -15.17 7.85 9.15
CA ARG A 19 -16.27 7.60 10.10
C ARG A 19 -16.99 8.88 10.55
N ARG A 20 -16.30 10.03 10.48
CA ARG A 20 -16.87 11.35 10.82
C ARG A 20 -17.72 11.94 9.69
N TYR A 21 -17.62 11.34 8.51
CA TYR A 21 -18.26 11.81 7.28
C TYR A 21 -19.31 10.82 6.75
N LEU A 22 -19.60 9.74 7.49
CA LEU A 22 -20.67 8.82 7.14
C LEU A 22 -22.00 9.56 7.13
N ASP A 23 -22.71 9.46 6.00
CA ASP A 23 -24.00 10.12 5.77
C ASP A 23 -24.87 9.29 4.82
N ASP A 24 -26.02 8.81 5.29
CA ASP A 24 -26.94 7.99 4.49
C ASP A 24 -27.47 8.72 3.23
N LYS A 25 -27.43 10.07 3.25
CA LYS A 25 -27.80 10.94 2.13
C LYS A 25 -26.60 11.39 1.29
N GLY A 26 -25.39 10.97 1.68
CA GLY A 26 -24.15 11.30 1.01
C GLY A 26 -23.99 10.63 -0.34
N ILE A 27 -22.82 10.86 -0.96
CA ILE A 27 -22.41 10.26 -2.23
C ILE A 27 -21.69 8.95 -1.96
N ASP A 28 -21.85 7.96 -2.84
CA ASP A 28 -21.14 6.67 -2.76
C ASP A 28 -19.68 6.83 -3.17
N PHE A 29 -18.77 6.35 -2.31
CA PHE A 29 -17.33 6.34 -2.54
C PHE A 29 -16.75 4.96 -2.31
N HIS A 30 -15.74 4.60 -3.11
CA HIS A 30 -14.85 3.49 -2.82
C HIS A 30 -13.76 3.95 -1.86
N VAL A 31 -13.72 3.34 -0.68
CA VAL A 31 -12.77 3.70 0.39
C VAL A 31 -11.71 2.61 0.55
N ILE A 32 -10.45 3.01 0.40
CA ILE A 32 -9.29 2.17 0.67
C ILE A 32 -9.13 2.06 2.18
N VAL A 33 -9.27 0.85 2.70
CA VAL A 33 -9.03 0.49 4.09
C VAL A 33 -7.80 -0.42 4.21
N GLN A 34 -7.37 -0.76 5.41
CA GLN A 34 -6.15 -1.57 5.61
C GLN A 34 -6.15 -2.89 4.83
N ARG A 35 -7.31 -3.59 4.76
CA ARG A 35 -7.40 -4.86 4.01
C ARG A 35 -7.31 -4.69 2.50
N SER A 36 -7.53 -3.46 2.01
CA SER A 36 -7.47 -3.17 0.57
C SER A 36 -6.05 -3.22 0.00
N ILE A 37 -5.03 -2.96 0.84
CA ILE A 37 -3.63 -3.07 0.44
C ILE A 37 -3.15 -4.48 0.77
N LYS A 38 -2.86 -5.28 -0.25
CA LYS A 38 -2.37 -6.65 -0.10
C LYS A 38 -0.86 -6.68 0.07
N LYS A 39 -0.35 -7.81 0.56
CA LYS A 39 1.08 -8.03 0.82
C LYS A 39 1.95 -8.00 -0.46
N ASP A 40 1.37 -8.39 -1.58
CA ASP A 40 1.98 -8.40 -2.92
C ASP A 40 1.93 -7.06 -3.64
N GLY A 41 1.36 -6.02 -2.99
CA GLY A 41 1.19 -4.69 -3.57
C GLY A 41 -0.06 -4.53 -4.44
N GLU A 42 -0.97 -5.51 -4.42
CA GLU A 42 -2.29 -5.37 -5.04
C GLU A 42 -3.19 -4.45 -4.21
N LEU A 43 -4.03 -3.69 -4.90
CA LEU A 43 -5.05 -2.82 -4.32
C LEU A 43 -6.45 -3.34 -4.70
N SER A 44 -7.18 -3.91 -3.75
CA SER A 44 -8.49 -4.53 -3.96
C SER A 44 -9.34 -4.50 -2.68
N ASP A 45 -10.58 -5.01 -2.70
CA ASP A 45 -11.48 -5.10 -1.54
C ASP A 45 -11.78 -3.75 -0.88
N PHE A 46 -12.28 -2.80 -1.66
CA PHE A 46 -12.69 -1.48 -1.16
C PHE A 46 -13.99 -1.54 -0.35
N ASP A 47 -14.12 -0.65 0.63
CA ASP A 47 -15.40 -0.38 1.26
C ASP A 47 -16.22 0.57 0.40
N ASN A 48 -17.51 0.25 0.17
CA ASN A 48 -18.46 1.16 -0.49
C ASN A 48 -19.22 1.91 0.60
N LEU A 49 -18.94 3.21 0.74
CA LEU A 49 -19.49 4.03 1.82
C LEU A 49 -20.12 5.32 1.27
N LYS A 50 -21.24 5.72 1.84
CA LYS A 50 -21.84 7.03 1.59
C LYS A 50 -21.22 8.05 2.53
N LEU A 51 -20.62 9.09 1.96
CA LEU A 51 -19.93 10.13 2.72
C LEU A 51 -20.49 11.50 2.36
N SER A 52 -20.55 12.40 3.36
CA SER A 52 -20.75 13.84 3.16
C SER A 52 -19.51 14.47 2.55
N ASP A 53 -19.60 15.75 2.20
CA ASP A 53 -18.50 16.51 1.60
C ASP A 53 -17.24 16.58 2.47
N PHE A 54 -16.08 16.40 1.86
CA PHE A 54 -14.76 16.47 2.47
C PHE A 54 -13.72 17.00 1.46
N LYS A 55 -12.50 17.24 1.92
CA LYS A 55 -11.43 17.84 1.09
C LYS A 55 -10.89 16.86 0.05
N ASP A 56 -10.68 17.32 -1.17
CA ASP A 56 -10.15 16.55 -2.31
C ASP A 56 -8.77 15.92 -2.08
N ARG A 57 -8.00 16.44 -1.13
CA ARG A 57 -6.67 15.91 -0.82
C ARG A 57 -6.65 14.43 -0.44
N TYR A 58 -7.78 13.89 0.04
CA TYR A 58 -7.91 12.49 0.48
C TYR A 58 -8.25 11.53 -0.64
N PHE A 59 -8.49 12.04 -1.85
CA PHE A 59 -8.59 11.20 -3.03
C PHE A 59 -7.20 10.78 -3.52
N THR A 60 -7.13 9.54 -4.00
CA THR A 60 -5.92 9.04 -4.66
C THR A 60 -5.64 9.81 -5.94
N ARG A 61 -4.35 10.00 -6.21
CA ARG A 61 -3.81 10.44 -7.49
C ARG A 61 -2.91 9.34 -8.04
N LYS A 62 -2.84 9.21 -9.35
CA LYS A 62 -1.90 8.28 -9.97
C LYS A 62 -0.46 8.59 -9.51
N GLY A 63 0.23 7.56 -9.03
CA GLY A 63 1.56 7.70 -8.46
C GLY A 63 1.60 8.04 -6.96
N ASP A 64 0.44 8.19 -6.28
CA ASP A 64 0.44 8.20 -4.82
C ASP A 64 0.97 6.85 -4.30
N VAL A 65 1.85 6.89 -3.33
CA VAL A 65 2.28 5.68 -2.60
C VAL A 65 1.51 5.61 -1.30
N LEU A 66 0.78 4.51 -1.11
CA LEU A 66 0.00 4.26 0.10
C LEU A 66 0.73 3.26 0.99
N MET A 67 0.86 3.59 2.27
CA MET A 67 1.54 2.74 3.25
C MET A 67 0.63 2.51 4.45
N LYS A 68 0.38 1.25 4.81
CA LYS A 68 -0.27 0.93 6.09
C LYS A 68 0.56 1.43 7.25
N MET A 69 -0.05 2.16 8.18
CA MET A 69 0.63 2.57 9.41
C MET A 69 0.75 1.43 10.45
N PRO A 70 -0.22 0.51 10.59
CA PRO A 70 -0.02 -0.72 11.38
C PRO A 70 0.87 -1.72 10.65
N TYR A 71 1.63 -2.50 11.42
CA TYR A 71 2.37 -3.68 10.90
C TYR A 71 1.42 -4.60 10.12
N PRO A 72 1.82 -5.19 8.98
CA PRO A 72 3.19 -5.35 8.47
C PRO A 72 3.70 -4.22 7.57
N TYR A 73 3.09 -3.03 7.58
CA TYR A 73 3.49 -1.85 6.80
C TYR A 73 3.46 -2.09 5.29
N ASP A 74 2.43 -2.80 4.80
CA ASP A 74 2.29 -3.05 3.36
C ASP A 74 2.15 -1.74 2.61
N VAL A 75 2.72 -1.72 1.40
CA VAL A 75 2.83 -0.53 0.55
C VAL A 75 2.32 -0.85 -0.85
N VAL A 76 1.67 0.12 -1.48
CA VAL A 76 1.25 0.04 -2.89
C VAL A 76 1.45 1.39 -3.58
N CYS A 77 1.86 1.36 -4.85
CA CYS A 77 1.82 2.52 -5.73
C CYS A 77 0.48 2.54 -6.48
N VAL A 78 -0.27 3.63 -6.34
CA VAL A 78 -1.63 3.77 -6.88
C VAL A 78 -1.60 4.01 -8.39
N LYS A 79 -2.41 3.24 -9.10
CA LYS A 79 -2.61 3.37 -10.56
C LYS A 79 -3.95 4.02 -10.90
N GLU A 80 -4.92 4.00 -9.99
CA GLU A 80 -6.28 4.50 -10.14
C GLU A 80 -6.52 5.77 -9.30
N GLU A 81 -7.16 6.77 -9.88
CA GLU A 81 -7.49 8.02 -9.21
C GLU A 81 -8.91 7.99 -8.64
N GLY A 82 -9.18 8.86 -7.67
CA GLY A 82 -10.52 9.12 -7.16
C GLY A 82 -11.01 8.16 -6.07
N LEU A 83 -10.15 7.28 -5.56
CA LEU A 83 -10.47 6.46 -4.40
C LEU A 83 -10.19 7.24 -3.10
N VAL A 84 -11.05 7.09 -2.09
CA VAL A 84 -10.86 7.72 -0.79
C VAL A 84 -9.93 6.87 0.07
N VAL A 85 -8.93 7.47 0.71
CA VAL A 85 -7.97 6.75 1.56
C VAL A 85 -8.33 6.93 3.03
N SER A 86 -8.40 5.84 3.81
CA SER A 86 -8.69 5.87 5.24
C SER A 86 -7.52 6.37 6.11
N ASP A 87 -7.83 6.88 7.29
CA ASP A 87 -6.88 7.51 8.24
C ASP A 87 -5.78 6.59 8.82
N ARG A 88 -5.91 5.27 8.62
CA ARG A 88 -4.88 4.31 9.03
C ARG A 88 -3.85 4.00 7.94
N ILE A 89 -3.90 4.75 6.86
CA ILE A 89 -3.01 4.65 5.72
C ILE A 89 -2.34 6.01 5.54
N ALA A 90 -1.03 6.03 5.42
CA ALA A 90 -0.27 7.21 5.01
C ALA A 90 -0.34 7.34 3.49
N ILE A 91 -0.64 8.56 3.03
CA ILE A 91 -0.54 8.97 1.63
C ILE A 91 0.81 9.67 1.46
N ILE A 92 1.63 9.18 0.56
CA ILE A 92 2.97 9.66 0.25
C ILE A 92 2.94 10.12 -1.20
N ARG A 93 2.82 11.44 -1.43
CA ARG A 93 2.86 12.07 -2.76
C ARG A 93 4.28 12.41 -3.11
N VAL A 94 4.87 11.59 -3.96
CA VAL A 94 6.26 11.73 -4.37
C VAL A 94 6.42 12.95 -5.27
N GLU A 95 7.46 13.74 -5.04
CA GLU A 95 7.76 14.94 -5.83
C GLU A 95 8.32 14.59 -7.22
N LYS A 96 8.21 15.55 -8.15
CA LYS A 96 8.81 15.41 -9.49
C LYS A 96 10.32 15.16 -9.39
N GLY A 97 10.82 14.23 -10.20
CA GLY A 97 12.23 13.82 -10.19
C GLY A 97 12.52 12.57 -9.39
N TYR A 98 11.49 11.97 -8.80
CA TYR A 98 11.56 10.66 -8.14
C TYR A 98 10.49 9.73 -8.71
N ASP A 99 10.81 8.45 -8.86
CA ASP A 99 9.88 7.46 -9.39
C ASP A 99 9.03 6.85 -8.28
N PRO A 100 7.69 6.99 -8.30
CA PRO A 100 6.83 6.53 -7.21
C PRO A 100 6.77 4.99 -7.11
N ASP A 101 6.89 4.25 -8.21
CA ASP A 101 6.94 2.79 -8.19
C ASP A 101 8.21 2.32 -7.48
N PHE A 102 9.36 2.89 -7.83
CA PHE A 102 10.62 2.60 -7.16
C PHE A 102 10.57 2.94 -5.67
N ILE A 103 10.02 4.11 -5.29
CA ILE A 103 9.85 4.49 -3.88
C ILE A 103 8.95 3.50 -3.14
N ALA A 104 7.84 3.07 -3.74
CA ALA A 104 6.96 2.05 -3.15
C ALA A 104 7.74 0.75 -2.86
N HIS A 105 8.51 0.25 -3.82
CA HIS A 105 9.35 -0.93 -3.62
C HIS A 105 10.40 -0.73 -2.54
N MET A 106 11.07 0.42 -2.51
CA MET A 106 12.04 0.73 -1.45
C MET A 106 11.40 0.67 -0.06
N LEU A 107 10.17 1.16 0.10
CA LEU A 107 9.44 1.15 1.38
C LEU A 107 9.04 -0.25 1.84
N THR A 108 8.96 -1.25 0.96
CA THR A 108 8.74 -2.65 1.35
C THR A 108 9.99 -3.36 1.86
N ASN A 109 11.17 -2.75 1.69
CA ASN A 109 12.45 -3.36 2.02
C ASN A 109 12.59 -3.64 3.52
N ALA A 110 13.27 -4.75 3.87
CA ALA A 110 13.52 -5.15 5.26
C ALA A 110 14.29 -4.10 6.06
N HIS A 111 15.19 -3.33 5.43
CA HIS A 111 15.90 -2.23 6.08
C HIS A 111 14.98 -1.12 6.54
N ILE A 112 13.96 -0.78 5.73
CA ILE A 112 12.96 0.23 6.08
C ILE A 112 12.07 -0.27 7.22
N LYS A 113 11.63 -1.53 7.17
CA LYS A 113 10.88 -2.15 8.27
C LYS A 113 11.67 -2.13 9.58
N LYS A 114 12.99 -2.37 9.51
CA LYS A 114 13.89 -2.27 10.66
C LYS A 114 13.98 -0.83 11.18
N GLN A 115 14.14 0.17 10.31
CA GLN A 115 14.13 1.59 10.71
C GLN A 115 12.82 1.96 11.42
N LEU A 116 11.67 1.55 10.89
CA LEU A 116 10.36 1.80 11.52
C LEU A 116 10.26 1.15 12.90
N HIS A 117 10.79 -0.06 13.06
CA HIS A 117 10.83 -0.73 14.34
C HIS A 117 11.75 -0.02 15.36
N GLU A 118 12.87 0.51 14.91
CA GLU A 118 13.83 1.25 15.75
C GLU A 118 13.30 2.64 16.15
N LEU A 119 12.54 3.31 15.26
CA LEU A 119 11.91 4.59 15.50
C LEU A 119 10.68 4.49 16.39
N GLY A 120 9.93 3.37 16.25
CA GLY A 120 8.73 3.11 17.03
C GLY A 120 9.06 2.69 18.46
N SER A 121 8.48 3.37 19.43
CA SER A 121 8.58 2.96 20.84
C SER A 121 7.91 1.60 21.06
N SER A 122 8.46 0.81 21.94
CA SER A 122 8.16 -0.55 22.43
C SER A 122 6.67 -0.90 22.69
N GLN A 123 5.77 -0.65 21.75
CA GLN A 123 4.35 -1.02 21.87
C GLN A 123 4.13 -2.49 21.49
N LYS A 124 3.23 -3.16 22.23
CA LYS A 124 2.84 -4.57 21.98
C LYS A 124 2.27 -4.83 20.57
N LEU A 125 1.77 -3.79 19.90
CA LEU A 125 1.31 -3.82 18.51
C LEU A 125 2.08 -2.75 17.73
N PRO A 126 2.99 -3.14 16.82
CA PRO A 126 3.78 -2.17 16.06
C PRO A 126 2.87 -1.31 15.17
N HIS A 127 2.83 -0.03 15.46
CA HIS A 127 2.12 0.98 14.68
C HIS A 127 3.08 2.15 14.44
N THR A 128 3.29 2.52 13.19
CA THR A 128 4.11 3.68 12.86
C THR A 128 3.26 4.96 12.77
N SER A 129 3.87 6.08 13.12
CA SER A 129 3.30 7.41 12.99
C SER A 129 3.76 8.10 11.71
N LEU A 130 3.02 9.14 11.29
CA LEU A 130 3.46 9.99 10.18
C LEU A 130 4.83 10.63 10.42
N LYS A 131 5.16 10.92 11.69
CA LYS A 131 6.46 11.49 12.07
C LYS A 131 7.58 10.49 11.77
N GLU A 132 7.41 9.23 12.14
CA GLU A 132 8.40 8.18 11.89
C GLU A 132 8.55 7.89 10.38
N ILE A 133 7.44 7.87 9.64
CA ILE A 133 7.47 7.70 8.17
C ILE A 133 8.26 8.85 7.51
N LYS A 134 8.09 10.09 7.98
CA LYS A 134 8.82 11.26 7.46
C LYS A 134 10.34 11.18 7.69
N GLU A 135 10.76 10.54 8.77
CA GLU A 135 12.17 10.40 9.13
C GLU A 135 12.86 9.20 8.44
N LEU A 136 12.12 8.37 7.68
CA LEU A 136 12.71 7.26 6.94
C LEU A 136 13.79 7.73 5.99
N GLU A 137 14.95 7.09 6.05
CA GLU A 137 16.08 7.38 5.19
C GLU A 137 16.15 6.38 4.03
N LEU A 138 16.14 6.90 2.81
CA LEU A 138 16.27 6.13 1.57
C LEU A 138 17.63 6.41 0.92
N VAL A 139 18.18 5.41 0.26
CA VAL A 139 19.38 5.56 -0.59
C VAL A 139 18.93 5.41 -2.03
N LEU A 140 18.94 6.51 -2.78
CA LEU A 140 18.35 6.59 -4.11
C LEU A 140 19.44 6.75 -5.19
N PRO A 141 19.33 6.02 -6.32
CA PRO A 141 20.10 6.28 -7.53
C PRO A 141 19.53 7.51 -8.26
N ASP A 142 20.09 7.84 -9.43
CA ASP A 142 19.53 8.82 -10.35
C ASP A 142 18.13 8.39 -10.86
N TYR A 143 17.38 9.35 -11.40
CA TYR A 143 15.99 9.16 -11.80
C TYR A 143 15.80 8.04 -12.84
N ASP A 144 16.65 8.02 -13.87
CA ASP A 144 16.53 7.02 -14.97
C ASP A 144 16.75 5.60 -14.41
N THR A 145 17.65 5.46 -13.47
CA THR A 145 17.90 4.21 -12.76
C THR A 145 16.68 3.83 -11.88
N GLN A 146 16.05 4.81 -11.20
CA GLN A 146 14.83 4.56 -10.44
C GLN A 146 13.72 4.01 -11.33
N VAL A 147 13.41 4.67 -12.44
CA VAL A 147 12.37 4.23 -13.39
C VAL A 147 12.64 2.80 -13.87
N LYS A 148 13.86 2.52 -14.33
CA LYS A 148 14.24 1.18 -14.81
C LYS A 148 14.04 0.08 -13.75
N TYR A 149 14.45 0.34 -12.51
CA TYR A 149 14.26 -0.64 -11.43
C TYR A 149 12.82 -0.70 -10.94
N GLY A 150 12.08 0.40 -10.95
CA GLY A 150 10.65 0.43 -10.65
C GLY A 150 9.86 -0.49 -11.59
N GLU A 151 10.07 -0.37 -12.91
CA GLU A 151 9.45 -1.24 -13.91
C GLU A 151 9.85 -2.71 -13.74
N LEU A 152 11.14 -2.99 -13.53
CA LEU A 152 11.62 -4.36 -13.30
C LEU A 152 10.99 -5.00 -12.07
N LEU A 153 10.92 -4.27 -10.96
CA LEU A 153 10.34 -4.76 -9.70
C LEU A 153 8.83 -4.94 -9.82
N ASN A 154 8.12 -4.08 -10.56
CA ASN A 154 6.70 -4.28 -10.87
C ASN A 154 6.49 -5.59 -11.65
N THR A 155 7.26 -5.83 -12.71
CA THR A 155 7.20 -7.08 -13.49
C THR A 155 7.44 -8.32 -12.62
N ILE A 156 8.40 -8.25 -11.68
CA ILE A 156 8.63 -9.34 -10.73
C ILE A 156 7.43 -9.56 -9.81
N ASN A 157 6.82 -8.46 -9.29
CA ASN A 157 5.63 -8.58 -8.46
C ASN A 157 4.42 -9.15 -9.21
N GLU A 158 4.20 -8.72 -10.46
CA GLU A 158 3.15 -9.28 -11.32
C GLU A 158 3.33 -10.79 -11.50
N LYS A 159 4.58 -11.22 -11.80
CA LYS A 159 4.90 -12.66 -11.90
C LYS A 159 4.63 -13.40 -10.59
N ILE A 160 5.03 -12.86 -9.45
CA ILE A 160 4.76 -13.46 -8.13
C ILE A 160 3.24 -13.60 -7.91
N ALA A 161 2.45 -12.59 -8.25
CA ALA A 161 1.00 -12.64 -8.11
C ALA A 161 0.36 -13.72 -9.01
N GLU A 162 0.86 -13.91 -10.24
CA GLU A 162 0.42 -14.97 -11.15
C GLU A 162 0.78 -16.36 -10.60
N ASP A 163 2.01 -16.54 -10.14
CA ASP A 163 2.48 -17.82 -9.56
C ASP A 163 1.65 -18.20 -8.31
N LEU A 164 1.28 -17.21 -7.48
CA LEU A 164 0.42 -17.43 -6.30
C LEU A 164 -0.99 -17.89 -6.71
N LYS A 165 -1.56 -17.35 -7.79
CA LYS A 165 -2.85 -17.83 -8.33
C LYS A 165 -2.76 -19.30 -8.78
N VAL A 166 -1.68 -19.69 -9.44
CA VAL A 166 -1.45 -21.09 -9.83
C VAL A 166 -1.43 -22.00 -8.60
N VAL A 167 -0.71 -21.61 -7.54
CA VAL A 167 -0.66 -22.36 -6.28
C VAL A 167 -2.06 -22.50 -5.65
N GLU A 168 -2.89 -21.46 -5.72
CA GLU A 168 -4.26 -21.50 -5.22
C GLU A 168 -5.14 -22.45 -6.05
N TYR A 169 -5.03 -22.41 -7.37
CA TYR A 169 -5.71 -23.39 -8.26
C TYR A 169 -5.33 -24.82 -7.94
N ASP A 170 -4.04 -25.11 -7.74
CA ASP A 170 -3.57 -26.45 -7.41
C ASP A 170 -4.10 -26.94 -6.06
N ARG A 171 -4.18 -26.05 -5.06
CA ARG A 171 -4.79 -26.36 -3.76
C ARG A 171 -6.27 -26.69 -3.91
N ASN A 172 -7.03 -25.88 -4.64
CA ASN A 172 -8.45 -26.09 -4.88
C ASN A 172 -8.71 -27.37 -5.67
N LEU A 173 -7.89 -27.67 -6.68
CA LEU A 173 -7.95 -28.92 -7.44
C LEU A 173 -7.71 -30.14 -6.54
N LYS A 174 -6.68 -30.10 -5.70
CA LYS A 174 -6.39 -31.18 -4.73
C LYS A 174 -7.58 -31.41 -3.79
N GLU A 175 -8.14 -30.34 -3.25
CA GLU A 175 -9.29 -30.41 -2.35
C GLU A 175 -10.53 -30.98 -3.06
N GLY A 176 -10.79 -30.52 -4.29
CA GLY A 176 -11.88 -31.06 -5.13
C GLY A 176 -11.76 -32.58 -5.39
N ILE A 177 -10.56 -33.07 -5.71
CA ILE A 177 -10.31 -34.51 -5.89
C ILE A 177 -10.57 -35.28 -4.58
N LEU A 178 -10.11 -34.78 -3.44
CA LEU A 178 -10.34 -35.42 -2.14
C LEU A 178 -11.83 -35.46 -1.78
N ASN A 179 -12.59 -34.44 -2.05
CA ASN A 179 -14.02 -34.36 -1.82
C ASN A 179 -14.77 -35.38 -2.71
N GLN A 180 -14.44 -35.48 -3.99
CA GLN A 180 -15.03 -36.49 -4.90
C GLN A 180 -14.76 -37.93 -4.43
N LEU A 181 -13.55 -38.20 -3.94
CA LEU A 181 -13.21 -39.54 -3.43
C LEU A 181 -13.97 -39.86 -2.13
N TRP A 182 -14.27 -38.84 -1.32
CA TRP A 182 -15.05 -39.01 -0.10
C TRP A 182 -16.53 -39.25 -0.37
N GLU A 183 -17.12 -38.51 -1.33
CA GLU A 183 -18.53 -38.64 -1.72
C GLU A 183 -18.83 -39.90 -2.50
N ALA A 184 -17.81 -40.56 -3.07
CA ALA A 184 -17.94 -41.81 -3.84
C ALA A 184 -17.97 -43.08 -2.95
N GLN A 185 -17.94 -42.94 -1.62
CA GLN A 185 -18.08 -44.03 -0.64
C GLN A 185 -19.51 -44.12 -0.10
#